data_c468f4cd57156076adbb2b4a9ffba1ee
#
_entry.id   c468f4cd57156076adbb2b4a9ffba1ee
#
_cell.length_a   1.000
_cell.length_b   1.000
_cell.length_c   1.000
_cell.angle_alpha   90.00
_cell.angle_beta   90.00
_cell.angle_gamma   90.00
#
_symmetry.space_group_name_H-M   'P 1'
#
loop_
_entity.id
_entity.type
_entity.pdbx_description
1 polymer ?
#
loop_
_entity_poly.entity_id
_entity_poly.type
_entity_poly.pdbx_seq_one_letter_code
_entity_poly.pdbx_strand_id
1 'polypeptide(L)'
;MINAELGHVTSVEEFNKEIRRQQEEAHGDDYCLIHDAIRKYSRGVHNYMEIGVHQGGTASVALLEKFKRIQLVDISLSRYNKFLKPLAESYAIENNIEIVTKETDGRTIASLGWSDMLVIDSYHHAAHMIKELNLHGGTVRKYIIAHDTSIINGRPDDQLFRCLRDWGEANGWKLVEHCVKNVGYTVIKRG
;
A
#
# COMPACT_ATOMS: atom_id res chain seq x y z
N MET A 1 -12.95 -0.88 -6.06
CA MET A 1 -12.57 0.44 -5.48
C MET A 1 -13.35 1.54 -6.19
N ILE A 2 -13.99 2.44 -5.47
CA ILE A 2 -14.65 3.62 -6.05
C ILE A 2 -13.67 4.77 -6.25
N ASN A 3 -14.10 5.78 -7.01
CA ASN A 3 -13.42 7.07 -7.07
C ASN A 3 -14.04 7.98 -6.00
N ALA A 4 -13.32 8.23 -4.93
CA ALA A 4 -13.76 9.15 -3.89
C ALA A 4 -13.78 10.60 -4.40
N GLU A 5 -14.75 11.38 -3.94
CA GLU A 5 -14.92 12.80 -4.23
C GLU A 5 -14.11 13.63 -3.22
N LEU A 6 -12.91 14.04 -3.60
CA LEU A 6 -11.91 14.62 -2.70
C LEU A 6 -11.53 16.07 -3.02
N GLY A 7 -12.25 16.72 -3.94
CA GLY A 7 -11.93 18.09 -4.39
C GLY A 7 -12.14 19.19 -3.34
N HIS A 8 -12.73 18.88 -2.20
CA HIS A 8 -13.02 19.84 -1.12
C HIS A 8 -12.05 19.75 0.07
N VAL A 9 -11.19 18.72 0.11
CA VAL A 9 -10.25 18.51 1.22
C VAL A 9 -9.03 19.43 1.09
N THR A 10 -8.51 19.90 2.22
CA THR A 10 -7.47 20.92 2.28
C THR A 10 -6.20 20.46 3.02
N SER A 11 -6.23 19.28 3.66
CA SER A 11 -5.07 18.70 4.35
C SER A 11 -4.95 17.20 4.12
N VAL A 12 -3.78 16.63 4.42
CA VAL A 12 -3.54 15.16 4.33
C VAL A 12 -4.41 14.42 5.33
N GLU A 13 -4.66 14.98 6.51
CA GLU A 13 -5.51 14.42 7.55
C GLU A 13 -6.97 14.34 7.08
N GLU A 14 -7.50 15.44 6.53
CA GLU A 14 -8.85 15.46 5.96
C GLU A 14 -8.97 14.50 4.78
N PHE A 15 -7.96 14.46 3.92
CA PHE A 15 -7.91 13.53 2.79
C PHE A 15 -8.00 12.07 3.28
N ASN A 16 -7.16 11.67 4.25
CA ASN A 16 -7.17 10.30 4.77
C ASN A 16 -8.51 9.93 5.42
N LYS A 17 -9.09 10.85 6.19
CA LYS A 17 -10.40 10.64 6.82
C LYS A 17 -11.50 10.48 5.78
N GLU A 18 -11.53 11.36 4.79
CA GLU A 18 -12.61 11.39 3.81
C GLU A 18 -12.53 10.23 2.81
N ILE A 19 -11.33 9.87 2.33
CA ILE A 19 -11.17 8.70 1.44
C ILE A 19 -11.56 7.42 2.16
N ARG A 20 -11.17 7.26 3.44
CA ARG A 20 -11.58 6.11 4.26
C ARG A 20 -13.10 6.05 4.40
N ARG A 21 -13.75 7.15 4.78
CA ARG A 21 -15.20 7.21 4.93
C ARG A 21 -15.92 6.78 3.64
N GLN A 22 -15.57 7.37 2.50
CA GLN A 22 -16.21 7.06 1.23
C GLN A 22 -15.97 5.62 0.76
N GLN A 23 -14.77 5.09 0.98
CA GLN A 23 -14.45 3.70 0.64
C GLN A 23 -15.23 2.72 1.53
N GLU A 24 -15.32 2.98 2.84
CA GLU A 24 -16.07 2.14 3.77
C GLU A 24 -17.58 2.24 3.53
N GLU A 25 -18.12 3.40 3.19
CA GLU A 25 -19.54 3.55 2.78
C GLU A 25 -19.88 2.75 1.52
N ALA A 26 -18.94 2.67 0.57
CA ALA A 26 -19.18 1.99 -0.70
C ALA A 26 -18.95 0.47 -0.65
N HIS A 27 -18.01 0.01 0.18
CA HIS A 27 -17.53 -1.38 0.19
C HIS A 27 -17.79 -2.10 1.52
N GLY A 28 -18.39 -1.40 2.49
CA GLY A 28 -18.67 -1.91 3.84
C GLY A 28 -17.56 -1.61 4.84
N ASP A 29 -17.94 -1.70 6.11
CA ASP A 29 -17.02 -1.58 7.23
C ASP A 29 -15.83 -2.54 7.06
N ASP A 30 -14.72 -2.19 7.67
CA ASP A 30 -13.47 -2.95 7.59
C ASP A 30 -12.77 -2.96 6.20
N TYR A 31 -13.27 -2.23 5.18
CA TYR A 31 -12.59 -2.16 3.87
C TYR A 31 -11.20 -1.54 3.96
N CYS A 32 -11.03 -0.53 4.79
CA CYS A 32 -9.78 0.20 4.97
C CYS A 32 -8.89 -0.31 6.11
N LEU A 33 -9.05 -1.57 6.57
CA LEU A 33 -8.22 -2.13 7.64
C LEU A 33 -6.72 -2.19 7.30
N ILE A 34 -6.35 -2.18 6.03
CA ILE A 34 -4.93 -2.06 5.63
C ILE A 34 -4.31 -0.74 6.14
N HIS A 35 -5.08 0.35 6.26
CA HIS A 35 -4.60 1.60 6.88
C HIS A 35 -4.15 1.38 8.32
N ASP A 36 -4.90 0.59 9.08
CA ASP A 36 -4.60 0.29 10.48
C ASP A 36 -3.41 -0.68 10.59
N ALA A 37 -3.25 -1.60 9.63
CA ALA A 37 -2.07 -2.45 9.52
C ALA A 37 -0.80 -1.64 9.26
N ILE A 38 -0.83 -0.67 8.33
CA ILE A 38 0.32 0.20 8.06
C ILE A 38 0.71 0.96 9.33
N ARG A 39 -0.25 1.55 10.06
CA ARG A 39 -0.01 2.23 11.36
C ARG A 39 0.59 1.29 12.40
N LYS A 40 0.02 0.10 12.56
CA LYS A 40 0.47 -0.92 13.53
C LYS A 40 1.93 -1.31 13.33
N TYR A 41 2.37 -1.41 12.08
CA TYR A 41 3.73 -1.85 11.73
C TYR A 41 4.69 -0.70 11.39
N SER A 42 4.28 0.57 11.52
CA SER A 42 5.10 1.76 11.20
C SER A 42 6.25 2.00 12.18
N ARG A 43 6.14 1.51 13.41
CA ARG A 43 7.14 1.80 14.46
C ARG A 43 8.55 1.36 14.06
N GLY A 44 9.47 2.33 13.99
CA GLY A 44 10.85 2.10 13.61
C GLY A 44 11.05 1.79 12.13
N VAL A 45 10.05 2.04 11.29
CA VAL A 45 10.09 1.97 9.83
C VAL A 45 10.31 3.37 9.29
N HIS A 46 11.25 3.56 8.37
CA HIS A 46 11.62 4.87 7.84
C HIS A 46 11.36 5.00 6.35
N ASN A 47 11.47 3.89 5.61
CA ASN A 47 11.32 3.89 4.16
C ASN A 47 10.14 3.01 3.76
N TYR A 48 9.16 3.64 3.17
CA TYR A 48 7.91 3.05 2.67
C TYR A 48 7.96 2.94 1.15
N MET A 49 7.47 1.84 0.63
CA MET A 49 7.24 1.63 -0.79
C MET A 49 5.83 1.10 -1.00
N GLU A 50 5.15 1.59 -2.02
CA GLU A 50 3.81 1.14 -2.40
C GLU A 50 3.74 0.90 -3.91
N ILE A 51 3.18 -0.24 -4.29
CA ILE A 51 2.85 -0.60 -5.67
C ILE A 51 1.34 -0.73 -5.78
N GLY A 52 0.72 0.13 -6.61
CA GLY A 52 -0.72 0.31 -6.67
C GLY A 52 -1.19 1.45 -5.75
N VAL A 53 -1.15 2.68 -6.24
CA VAL A 53 -1.38 3.90 -5.44
C VAL A 53 -2.81 4.42 -5.59
N HIS A 54 -3.37 4.27 -6.81
CA HIS A 54 -4.70 4.78 -7.15
C HIS A 54 -4.88 6.26 -6.78
N GLN A 55 -5.79 6.60 -5.82
CA GLN A 55 -5.99 7.97 -5.32
C GLN A 55 -5.05 8.33 -4.17
N GLY A 56 -4.31 7.37 -3.61
CA GLY A 56 -3.33 7.58 -2.53
C GLY A 56 -3.89 7.38 -1.11
N GLY A 57 -4.92 6.51 -0.93
CA GLY A 57 -5.47 6.22 0.39
C GLY A 57 -4.41 5.74 1.37
N THR A 58 -3.71 4.67 1.03
CA THR A 58 -2.59 4.09 1.80
C THR A 58 -1.37 5.02 1.84
N ALA A 59 -1.06 5.72 0.74
CA ALA A 59 0.00 6.72 0.69
C ALA A 59 -0.24 7.88 1.69
N SER A 60 -1.50 8.29 1.89
CA SER A 60 -1.83 9.31 2.90
C SER A 60 -1.55 8.83 4.33
N VAL A 61 -1.74 7.54 4.61
CA VAL A 61 -1.34 6.95 5.90
C VAL A 61 0.17 7.02 6.07
N ALA A 62 0.94 6.68 5.03
CA ALA A 62 2.41 6.75 5.08
C ALA A 62 2.91 8.18 5.36
N LEU A 63 2.26 9.21 4.82
CA LEU A 63 2.54 10.61 5.14
C LEU A 63 2.28 10.91 6.62
N LEU A 64 1.11 10.54 7.14
CA LEU A 64 0.70 10.78 8.52
C LEU A 64 1.58 10.03 9.54
N GLU A 65 2.06 8.84 9.20
CA GLU A 65 3.04 8.10 10.01
C GLU A 65 4.48 8.65 9.87
N LYS A 66 4.67 9.68 9.05
CA LYS A 66 5.93 10.42 8.88
C LYS A 66 7.10 9.54 8.48
N PHE A 67 6.88 8.60 7.57
CA PHE A 67 7.97 7.88 6.94
C PHE A 67 8.92 8.88 6.28
N LYS A 68 10.23 8.69 6.43
CA LYS A 68 11.24 9.65 5.94
C LYS A 68 11.37 9.63 4.42
N ARG A 69 11.10 8.48 3.82
CA ARG A 69 11.06 8.31 2.36
C ARG A 69 9.83 7.49 1.98
N ILE A 70 9.06 8.01 1.04
CA ILE A 70 7.85 7.37 0.50
C ILE A 70 8.04 7.19 -1.01
N GLN A 71 8.01 5.96 -1.47
CA GLN A 71 8.15 5.60 -2.88
C GLN A 71 6.82 5.06 -3.39
N LEU A 72 6.26 5.70 -4.40
CA LEU A 72 4.94 5.39 -4.94
C LEU A 72 5.08 4.96 -6.40
N VAL A 73 4.62 3.74 -6.70
CA VAL A 73 4.64 3.14 -8.04
C VAL A 73 3.22 2.80 -8.47
N ASP A 74 2.81 3.27 -9.61
CA ASP A 74 1.53 2.91 -10.21
C ASP A 74 1.64 2.98 -11.74
N ILE A 75 0.83 2.19 -12.44
CA ILE A 75 0.71 2.24 -13.90
C ILE A 75 0.13 3.57 -14.36
N SER A 76 -0.66 4.24 -13.52
CA SER A 76 -1.16 5.59 -13.73
C SER A 76 -1.26 6.37 -12.43
N LEU A 77 -0.47 7.42 -12.29
CA LEU A 77 -0.51 8.34 -11.17
C LEU A 77 -1.50 9.50 -11.35
N SER A 78 -2.32 9.48 -12.38
CA SER A 78 -3.24 10.58 -12.71
C SER A 78 -4.16 10.98 -11.55
N ARG A 79 -4.69 9.98 -10.82
CA ARG A 79 -5.58 10.21 -9.66
C ARG A 79 -4.82 10.69 -8.43
N TYR A 80 -3.68 10.10 -8.12
CA TYR A 80 -2.78 10.59 -7.08
C TYR A 80 -2.38 12.05 -7.36
N ASN A 81 -1.95 12.35 -8.57
CA ASN A 81 -1.54 13.69 -8.99
C ASN A 81 -2.67 14.72 -8.85
N LYS A 82 -3.92 14.31 -9.13
CA LYS A 82 -5.09 15.18 -9.03
C LYS A 82 -5.49 15.50 -7.58
N PHE A 83 -5.43 14.53 -6.68
CA PHE A 83 -6.05 14.64 -5.37
C PHE A 83 -5.06 14.73 -4.21
N LEU A 84 -4.16 13.77 -4.05
CA LEU A 84 -3.26 13.75 -2.88
C LEU A 84 -1.99 14.55 -3.10
N LYS A 85 -1.38 14.51 -4.28
CA LYS A 85 -0.08 15.14 -4.53
C LYS A 85 0.01 16.59 -4.11
N PRO A 86 -0.96 17.49 -4.43
CA PRO A 86 -0.87 18.90 -4.02
C PRO A 86 -0.80 19.08 -2.50
N LEU A 87 -1.50 18.24 -1.73
CA LEU A 87 -1.48 18.25 -0.27
C LEU A 87 -0.19 17.60 0.26
N ALA A 88 0.23 16.50 -0.37
CA ALA A 88 1.40 15.74 0.02
C ALA A 88 2.71 16.53 -0.14
N GLU A 89 2.86 17.34 -1.18
CA GLU A 89 4.06 18.15 -1.42
C GLU A 89 4.27 19.17 -0.29
N SER A 90 3.23 19.91 0.09
CA SER A 90 3.32 20.87 1.21
C SER A 90 3.60 20.15 2.52
N TYR A 91 2.85 19.08 2.81
CA TYR A 91 3.03 18.28 4.02
C TYR A 91 4.44 17.67 4.12
N ALA A 92 4.97 17.19 3.00
CA ALA A 92 6.30 16.58 2.94
C ALA A 92 7.41 17.58 3.24
N ILE A 93 7.30 18.80 2.73
CA ILE A 93 8.26 19.90 3.02
C ILE A 93 8.25 20.21 4.53
N GLU A 94 7.08 20.40 5.11
CA GLU A 94 6.93 20.72 6.54
C GLU A 94 7.45 19.61 7.48
N ASN A 95 7.33 18.34 7.06
CA ASN A 95 7.72 17.18 7.89
C ASN A 95 9.05 16.54 7.48
N ASN A 96 9.78 17.14 6.51
CA ASN A 96 11.06 16.63 5.98
C ASN A 96 10.94 15.18 5.48
N ILE A 97 9.97 14.96 4.58
CA ILE A 97 9.69 13.67 3.94
C ILE A 97 10.12 13.74 2.47
N GLU A 98 10.87 12.75 2.01
CA GLU A 98 11.16 12.58 0.58
C GLU A 98 10.05 11.76 -0.09
N ILE A 99 9.41 12.29 -1.13
CA ILE A 99 8.44 11.56 -1.96
C ILE A 99 9.05 11.29 -3.33
N VAL A 100 9.06 10.02 -3.73
CA VAL A 100 9.51 9.58 -5.05
C VAL A 100 8.35 8.89 -5.75
N THR A 101 7.94 9.38 -6.90
CA THR A 101 6.86 8.79 -7.69
C THR A 101 7.37 8.19 -8.99
N LYS A 102 6.83 7.05 -9.39
CA LYS A 102 7.13 6.40 -10.67
C LYS A 102 5.85 5.89 -11.33
N GLU A 103 5.52 6.49 -12.48
CA GLU A 103 4.41 6.00 -13.31
C GLU A 103 4.93 4.90 -14.23
N THR A 104 4.69 3.65 -13.84
CA THR A 104 5.18 2.46 -14.55
C THR A 104 4.52 1.19 -13.99
N ASP A 105 4.60 0.10 -14.75
CA ASP A 105 4.21 -1.23 -14.27
C ASP A 105 5.23 -1.75 -13.25
N GLY A 106 4.77 -2.09 -12.04
CA GLY A 106 5.60 -2.61 -10.94
C GLY A 106 6.41 -3.85 -11.30
N ARG A 107 5.98 -4.61 -12.33
CA ARG A 107 6.67 -5.80 -12.83
C ARG A 107 7.85 -5.52 -13.76
N THR A 108 8.03 -4.29 -14.19
CA THR A 108 9.05 -3.91 -15.20
C THR A 108 10.15 -3.03 -14.66
N ILE A 109 9.94 -2.41 -13.52
CA ILE A 109 10.92 -1.52 -12.90
C ILE A 109 12.02 -2.33 -12.21
N ALA A 110 13.26 -2.16 -12.66
CA ALA A 110 14.38 -2.99 -12.23
C ALA A 110 14.74 -2.84 -10.75
N SER A 111 14.63 -1.66 -10.16
CA SER A 111 14.82 -1.43 -8.73
C SER A 111 14.39 -0.01 -8.35
N LEU A 112 13.71 0.11 -7.21
CA LEU A 112 13.41 1.38 -6.54
C LEU A 112 14.36 1.65 -5.36
N GLY A 113 15.35 0.80 -5.20
CA GLY A 113 16.21 0.80 -4.03
C GLY A 113 15.59 -0.01 -2.88
N TRP A 114 16.12 0.17 -1.68
CA TRP A 114 15.64 -0.54 -0.50
C TRP A 114 14.48 0.20 0.18
N SER A 115 13.63 -0.57 0.84
CA SER A 115 12.57 -0.07 1.73
C SER A 115 12.54 -0.86 3.03
N ASP A 116 11.93 -0.30 4.08
CA ASP A 116 11.65 -1.04 5.30
C ASP A 116 10.29 -1.75 5.21
N MET A 117 9.33 -1.11 4.55
CA MET A 117 7.98 -1.64 4.32
C MET A 117 7.63 -1.54 2.84
N LEU A 118 7.07 -2.62 2.31
CA LEU A 118 6.45 -2.66 0.98
C LEU A 118 4.97 -2.96 1.14
N VAL A 119 4.12 -2.13 0.54
CA VAL A 119 2.69 -2.38 0.38
C VAL A 119 2.43 -2.74 -1.07
N ILE A 120 1.69 -3.84 -1.31
CA ILE A 120 1.26 -4.30 -2.63
C ILE A 120 -0.27 -4.24 -2.67
N ASP A 121 -0.81 -3.34 -3.48
CA ASP A 121 -2.23 -3.15 -3.76
C ASP A 121 -2.45 -2.91 -5.25
N SER A 122 -1.76 -3.69 -6.09
CA SER A 122 -1.73 -3.57 -7.53
C SER A 122 -2.81 -4.44 -8.21
N TYR A 123 -2.46 -5.22 -9.22
CA TYR A 123 -3.38 -6.11 -9.91
C TYR A 123 -3.62 -7.40 -9.11
N HIS A 124 -4.89 -7.68 -8.75
CA HIS A 124 -5.30 -8.77 -7.84
C HIS A 124 -5.20 -10.16 -8.49
N HIS A 125 -4.00 -10.57 -8.86
CA HIS A 125 -3.71 -11.86 -9.48
C HIS A 125 -2.36 -12.41 -9.01
N ALA A 126 -2.32 -13.67 -8.57
CA ALA A 126 -1.12 -14.29 -7.98
C ALA A 126 0.12 -14.24 -8.90
N ALA A 127 -0.05 -14.50 -10.21
CA ALA A 127 1.06 -14.44 -11.16
C ALA A 127 1.61 -13.01 -11.38
N HIS A 128 0.83 -11.98 -11.07
CA HIS A 128 1.29 -10.60 -11.06
C HIS A 128 2.09 -10.31 -9.79
N MET A 129 1.50 -10.62 -8.63
CA MET A 129 2.12 -10.41 -7.33
C MET A 129 3.46 -11.13 -7.21
N ILE A 130 3.59 -12.37 -7.70
CA ILE A 130 4.85 -13.11 -7.64
C ILE A 130 5.98 -12.41 -8.42
N LYS A 131 5.67 -11.75 -9.53
CA LYS A 131 6.66 -10.97 -10.28
C LYS A 131 7.12 -9.75 -9.50
N GLU A 132 6.19 -9.02 -8.87
CA GLU A 132 6.51 -7.88 -8.01
C GLU A 132 7.33 -8.29 -6.79
N LEU A 133 6.96 -9.39 -6.12
CA LEU A 133 7.71 -9.95 -4.99
C LEU A 133 9.13 -10.36 -5.39
N ASN A 134 9.30 -11.00 -6.54
CA ASN A 134 10.63 -11.40 -7.02
C ASN A 134 11.53 -10.21 -7.37
N LEU A 135 10.96 -9.11 -7.86
CA LEU A 135 11.70 -7.89 -8.19
C LEU A 135 12.03 -7.05 -6.94
N HIS A 136 11.07 -6.89 -6.05
CA HIS A 136 11.16 -5.89 -4.99
C HIS A 136 11.33 -6.50 -3.60
N GLY A 137 10.80 -7.71 -3.33
CA GLY A 137 10.79 -8.31 -2.00
C GLY A 137 12.19 -8.52 -1.41
N GLY A 138 13.20 -8.80 -2.26
CA GLY A 138 14.59 -8.95 -1.83
C GLY A 138 15.20 -7.66 -1.23
N THR A 139 14.70 -6.48 -1.63
CA THR A 139 15.19 -5.17 -1.16
C THR A 139 14.42 -4.63 0.05
N VAL A 140 13.38 -5.34 0.51
CA VAL A 140 12.59 -4.97 1.68
C VAL A 140 13.22 -5.52 2.96
N ARG A 141 13.31 -4.69 4.01
CA ARG A 141 14.06 -5.02 5.23
C ARG A 141 13.21 -5.56 6.37
N LYS A 142 11.92 -5.16 6.46
CA LYS A 142 11.11 -5.46 7.65
C LYS A 142 9.77 -6.09 7.35
N TYR A 143 8.92 -5.44 6.57
CA TYR A 143 7.53 -5.87 6.36
C TYR A 143 7.13 -5.82 4.89
N ILE A 144 6.34 -6.82 4.46
CA ILE A 144 5.56 -6.76 3.23
C ILE A 144 4.09 -6.92 3.63
N ILE A 145 3.24 -6.02 3.15
CA ILE A 145 1.79 -6.02 3.37
C ILE A 145 1.11 -6.13 2.02
N ALA A 146 0.26 -7.14 1.82
CA ALA A 146 -0.56 -7.26 0.62
C ALA A 146 -2.04 -7.05 0.97
N HIS A 147 -2.75 -6.30 0.13
CA HIS A 147 -4.19 -6.07 0.20
C HIS A 147 -4.97 -7.12 -0.62
N ASP A 148 -6.31 -7.16 -0.47
CA ASP A 148 -7.23 -8.05 -1.19
C ASP A 148 -6.87 -9.55 -1.07
N THR A 149 -6.45 -9.97 0.12
CA THR A 149 -5.98 -11.34 0.33
C THR A 149 -7.07 -12.35 0.76
N SER A 150 -8.34 -11.92 0.84
CA SER A 150 -9.46 -12.76 1.28
C SER A 150 -10.67 -12.74 0.36
N ILE A 151 -10.98 -11.61 -0.26
CA ILE A 151 -12.08 -11.46 -1.20
C ILE A 151 -11.58 -10.70 -2.44
N ILE A 152 -11.73 -11.31 -3.61
CA ILE A 152 -11.40 -10.70 -4.90
C ILE A 152 -12.68 -10.66 -5.74
N ASN A 153 -13.02 -9.49 -6.29
CA ASN A 153 -14.22 -9.29 -7.10
C ASN A 153 -15.51 -9.78 -6.42
N GLY A 154 -15.63 -9.56 -5.09
CA GLY A 154 -16.81 -9.93 -4.31
C GLY A 154 -16.96 -11.44 -4.04
N ARG A 155 -15.92 -12.23 -4.27
CA ARG A 155 -15.91 -13.68 -4.01
C ARG A 155 -14.75 -14.05 -3.10
N PRO A 156 -14.94 -15.01 -2.16
CA PRO A 156 -13.84 -15.55 -1.36
C PRO A 156 -12.73 -16.08 -2.29
N ASP A 157 -11.54 -15.57 -2.13
CA ASP A 157 -10.38 -15.97 -2.93
C ASP A 157 -9.09 -15.72 -2.12
N ASP A 158 -8.36 -16.76 -1.84
CA ASP A 158 -7.15 -16.74 -1.02
C ASP A 158 -5.85 -16.88 -1.86
N GLN A 159 -5.95 -16.72 -3.19
CA GLN A 159 -4.79 -16.90 -4.07
C GLN A 159 -3.64 -15.93 -3.73
N LEU A 160 -3.95 -14.66 -3.38
CA LEU A 160 -2.95 -13.68 -3.01
C LEU A 160 -2.34 -13.98 -1.63
N PHE A 161 -3.16 -14.43 -0.68
CA PHE A 161 -2.67 -14.90 0.62
C PHE A 161 -1.68 -16.05 0.45
N ARG A 162 -2.05 -17.10 -0.28
CA ARG A 162 -1.17 -18.25 -0.53
C ARG A 162 0.10 -17.83 -1.25
N CYS A 163 -0.02 -17.00 -2.28
CA CYS A 163 1.11 -16.49 -3.03
C CYS A 163 2.12 -15.76 -2.12
N LEU A 164 1.65 -14.85 -1.26
CA LEU A 164 2.52 -14.10 -0.35
C LEU A 164 3.14 -14.99 0.72
N ARG A 165 2.35 -15.89 1.32
CA ARG A 165 2.82 -16.84 2.33
C ARG A 165 3.91 -17.75 1.78
N ASP A 166 3.62 -18.44 0.67
CA ASP A 166 4.51 -19.45 0.10
C ASP A 166 5.81 -18.83 -0.42
N TRP A 167 5.69 -17.65 -1.08
CA TRP A 167 6.88 -16.87 -1.47
C TRP A 167 7.66 -16.42 -0.25
N GLY A 168 6.99 -15.97 0.78
CA GLY A 168 7.60 -15.52 2.03
C GLY A 168 8.39 -16.63 2.71
N GLU A 169 7.78 -17.80 2.91
CA GLU A 169 8.44 -18.98 3.50
C GLU A 169 9.68 -19.38 2.71
N ALA A 170 9.61 -19.41 1.37
CA ALA A 170 10.73 -19.76 0.50
C ALA A 170 11.87 -18.73 0.54
N ASN A 171 11.60 -17.48 0.96
CA ASN A 171 12.56 -16.37 0.95
C ASN A 171 12.96 -15.86 2.36
N GLY A 172 12.69 -16.65 3.42
CA GLY A 172 13.11 -16.33 4.80
C GLY A 172 12.22 -15.29 5.50
N TRP A 173 10.96 -15.17 5.09
CA TRP A 173 9.95 -14.34 5.74
C TRP A 173 9.01 -15.19 6.59
N LYS A 174 8.40 -14.57 7.59
CA LYS A 174 7.41 -15.19 8.49
C LYS A 174 6.07 -14.50 8.36
N LEU A 175 5.00 -15.27 8.24
CA LEU A 175 3.64 -14.77 8.38
C LEU A 175 3.43 -14.24 9.80
N VAL A 176 3.00 -12.98 9.94
CA VAL A 176 2.74 -12.35 11.25
C VAL A 176 1.28 -11.95 11.44
N GLU A 177 0.55 -11.74 10.34
CA GLU A 177 -0.87 -11.41 10.40
C GLU A 177 -1.58 -11.76 9.08
N HIS A 178 -2.79 -12.30 9.20
CA HIS A 178 -3.72 -12.46 8.09
C HIS A 178 -5.12 -12.06 8.55
N CYS A 179 -5.61 -10.94 8.05
CA CYS A 179 -6.96 -10.44 8.29
C CYS A 179 -7.88 -10.92 7.18
N VAL A 180 -8.97 -11.59 7.54
CA VAL A 180 -9.98 -12.11 6.59
C VAL A 180 -11.24 -11.24 6.51
N LYS A 181 -11.27 -10.12 7.24
CA LYS A 181 -12.40 -9.21 7.23
C LYS A 181 -12.44 -8.42 5.92
N ASN A 182 -13.62 -8.29 5.33
CA ASN A 182 -13.82 -7.65 4.04
C ASN A 182 -12.87 -8.23 2.97
N VAL A 183 -12.18 -7.41 2.19
CA VAL A 183 -11.20 -7.84 1.17
C VAL A 183 -9.93 -8.43 1.79
N GLY A 184 -9.67 -8.12 3.06
CA GLY A 184 -8.55 -8.64 3.82
C GLY A 184 -7.18 -8.08 3.47
N TYR A 185 -6.23 -8.36 4.35
CA TYR A 185 -4.81 -8.08 4.12
C TYR A 185 -3.94 -9.15 4.78
N THR A 186 -2.71 -9.25 4.31
CA THR A 186 -1.72 -10.18 4.88
C THR A 186 -0.40 -9.45 5.11
N VAL A 187 0.24 -9.72 6.25
CA VAL A 187 1.54 -9.15 6.62
C VAL A 187 2.54 -10.28 6.83
N ILE A 188 3.68 -10.16 6.17
CA ILE A 188 4.86 -10.97 6.43
C ILE A 188 6.00 -10.09 6.92
N LYS A 189 6.84 -10.65 7.79
CA LYS A 189 8.00 -9.98 8.40
C LYS A 189 9.29 -10.72 8.04
N ARG A 190 10.35 -9.99 7.79
CA ARG A 190 11.70 -10.56 7.59
C ARG A 190 12.12 -11.38 8.83
N GLY A 191 12.55 -12.60 8.63
CA GLY A 191 13.04 -13.49 9.68
C GLY A 191 14.37 -13.07 10.27
#